data_13013fcad93b78c75da9babc11496c5b
#
_entry.id   13013fcad93b78c75da9babc11496c5b
#
_cell.length_a   1.000
_cell.length_b   1.000
_cell.length_c   1.000
_cell.angle_alpha   90.00
_cell.angle_beta   90.00
_cell.angle_gamma   90.00
#
_symmetry.space_group_name_H-M   'P 1'
#
loop_
_entity.id
_entity.type
_entity.pdbx_description
1 polymer ?
#
loop_
_entity_poly.entity_id
_entity_poly.type
_entity_poly.pdbx_seq_one_letter_code
_entity_poly.pdbx_strand_id
1 'polypeptide(L)'
;YKKEIFRDLDKKYNSHLYSGLLGILMKYCHRKLEIYKNKKDNYDKILEIGAGSAPHFNFMKCSYNEYHIAETSDYAEDFHKNNPKVKLLKYDGRNLPYQNETFDRIIISHCLEHILSPEEFIQEMMSKLKKGGVLSISLPTDPGIAWRLGRLFIRLFTIKKTYQISGEEFNYMNATEHVNSIFNLVSIIRFNYKNQYEEHF
;
A
#
# COMPACT_ATOMS: atom_id res chain seq x y z
N TYR A 1 15.42 -15.91 13.87
CA TYR A 1 15.51 -16.74 12.67
C TYR A 1 14.38 -16.47 11.68
N LYS A 2 13.08 -16.71 12.03
CA LYS A 2 11.95 -16.46 11.13
C LYS A 2 11.84 -14.98 10.69
N LYS A 3 11.99 -14.03 11.61
CA LYS A 3 11.94 -12.59 11.30
C LYS A 3 13.06 -12.10 10.38
N GLU A 4 14.25 -12.68 10.45
CA GLU A 4 15.39 -12.30 9.59
C GLU A 4 15.23 -12.80 8.16
N ILE A 5 14.84 -14.07 8.00
CA ILE A 5 14.58 -14.65 6.68
C ILE A 5 13.49 -13.85 5.96
N PHE A 6 12.41 -13.53 6.65
CA PHE A 6 11.31 -12.77 6.06
C PHE A 6 11.69 -11.32 5.72
N ARG A 7 12.52 -10.67 6.53
CA ARG A 7 12.99 -9.30 6.23
C ARG A 7 13.86 -9.21 4.97
N ASP A 8 14.75 -10.18 4.75
CA ASP A 8 15.60 -10.22 3.55
C ASP A 8 14.82 -10.64 2.31
N LEU A 9 13.84 -11.52 2.48
CA LEU A 9 12.90 -11.90 1.44
C LEU A 9 12.03 -10.73 0.99
N ASP A 10 11.53 -9.97 1.93
CA ASP A 10 10.67 -8.82 1.71
C ASP A 10 11.42 -7.74 0.90
N LYS A 11 12.69 -7.47 1.20
CA LYS A 11 13.54 -6.58 0.39
C LYS A 11 13.69 -7.08 -1.05
N LYS A 12 13.98 -8.36 -1.24
CA LYS A 12 14.12 -8.97 -2.57
C LYS A 12 12.78 -9.00 -3.31
N TYR A 13 11.69 -9.31 -2.63
CA TYR A 13 10.34 -9.34 -3.17
C TYR A 13 9.92 -7.95 -3.66
N ASN A 14 10.07 -6.94 -2.83
CA ASN A 14 9.75 -5.55 -3.18
C ASN A 14 10.55 -5.05 -4.40
N SER A 15 11.84 -5.41 -4.51
CA SER A 15 12.63 -5.05 -5.70
C SER A 15 12.14 -5.73 -6.98
N HIS A 16 11.60 -6.96 -6.89
CA HIS A 16 11.06 -7.70 -8.04
C HIS A 16 9.64 -7.29 -8.43
N LEU A 17 8.83 -6.80 -7.48
CA LEU A 17 7.47 -6.32 -7.75
C LEU A 17 7.43 -5.23 -8.82
N TYR A 18 8.47 -4.43 -8.92
CA TYR A 18 8.56 -3.33 -9.89
C TYR A 18 9.35 -3.69 -11.15
N SER A 19 9.71 -4.98 -11.35
CA SER A 19 10.42 -5.47 -12.53
C SER A 19 9.53 -6.32 -13.44
N GLY A 20 9.88 -6.41 -14.73
CA GLY A 20 9.20 -7.28 -15.71
C GLY A 20 7.70 -6.99 -15.85
N LEU A 21 6.90 -8.03 -16.13
CA LEU A 21 5.45 -7.93 -16.32
C LEU A 21 4.72 -7.47 -15.04
N LEU A 22 5.16 -7.95 -13.88
CA LEU A 22 4.61 -7.56 -12.60
C LEU A 22 4.79 -6.06 -12.35
N GLY A 23 5.96 -5.52 -12.70
CA GLY A 23 6.22 -4.09 -12.63
C GLY A 23 5.31 -3.24 -13.51
N ILE A 24 4.87 -3.76 -14.67
CA ILE A 24 3.88 -3.08 -15.53
C ILE A 24 2.53 -2.99 -14.81
N LEU A 25 2.09 -4.09 -14.18
CA LEU A 25 0.84 -4.13 -13.40
C LEU A 25 0.89 -3.17 -12.19
N MET A 26 1.98 -3.19 -11.43
CA MET A 26 2.15 -2.29 -10.30
C MET A 26 2.13 -0.80 -10.73
N LYS A 27 2.83 -0.46 -11.81
CA LYS A 27 2.78 0.89 -12.39
C LYS A 27 1.36 1.27 -12.86
N TYR A 28 0.60 0.33 -13.38
CA TYR A 28 -0.80 0.55 -13.75
C TYR A 28 -1.65 0.88 -12.51
N CYS A 29 -1.52 0.11 -11.41
CA CYS A 29 -2.21 0.38 -10.16
C CYS A 29 -1.90 1.78 -9.63
N HIS A 30 -0.64 2.18 -9.58
CA HIS A 30 -0.27 3.54 -9.16
C HIS A 30 -0.86 4.64 -10.05
N ARG A 31 -0.90 4.42 -11.37
CA ARG A 31 -1.54 5.38 -12.29
C ARG A 31 -3.04 5.47 -12.07
N LYS A 32 -3.70 4.36 -11.73
CA LYS A 32 -5.14 4.33 -11.41
C LYS A 32 -5.45 5.08 -10.11
N LEU A 33 -4.59 5.02 -9.10
CA LEU A 33 -4.72 5.81 -7.88
C LEU A 33 -4.72 7.33 -8.13
N GLU A 34 -4.19 7.78 -9.29
CA GLU A 34 -4.18 9.18 -9.69
C GLU A 34 -5.42 9.60 -10.50
N ILE A 35 -6.42 8.69 -10.65
CA ILE A 35 -7.67 8.96 -11.36
C ILE A 35 -8.80 8.96 -10.33
N TYR A 36 -9.29 10.15 -9.94
CA TYR A 36 -10.40 10.31 -8.99
C TYR A 36 -11.09 11.67 -9.21
N LYS A 37 -12.37 11.74 -8.80
CA LYS A 37 -13.15 12.99 -8.85
C LYS A 37 -12.60 14.01 -7.85
N ASN A 38 -12.91 15.28 -8.09
CA ASN A 38 -12.51 16.40 -7.22
C ASN A 38 -10.99 16.50 -6.98
N LYS A 39 -10.20 15.99 -7.94
CA LYS A 39 -8.75 16.13 -7.89
C LYS A 39 -8.37 17.60 -7.90
N LYS A 40 -7.50 17.97 -6.97
CA LYS A 40 -6.90 19.31 -6.91
C LYS A 40 -5.53 19.29 -7.60
N ASP A 41 -5.12 20.41 -8.18
CA ASP A 41 -3.79 20.59 -8.73
C ASP A 41 -2.73 20.74 -7.62
N ASN A 42 -3.15 21.28 -6.46
CA ASN A 42 -2.30 21.47 -5.30
C ASN A 42 -2.99 21.03 -4.00
N TYR A 43 -2.26 20.29 -3.18
CA TYR A 43 -2.65 19.86 -1.84
C TYR A 43 -1.75 20.51 -0.80
N ASP A 44 -2.31 20.86 0.35
CA ASP A 44 -1.48 21.32 1.46
C ASP A 44 -0.70 20.15 2.07
N LYS A 45 -1.41 19.10 2.51
CA LYS A 45 -0.77 17.93 3.13
C LYS A 45 -1.28 16.62 2.56
N ILE A 46 -0.34 15.76 2.17
CA ILE A 46 -0.60 14.40 1.73
C ILE A 46 0.03 13.43 2.71
N LEU A 47 -0.66 12.32 3.02
CA LEU A 47 -0.13 11.20 3.79
C LEU A 47 -0.17 9.94 2.94
N GLU A 48 0.95 9.22 2.84
CA GLU A 48 1.02 7.87 2.30
C GLU A 48 1.32 6.88 3.43
N ILE A 49 0.49 5.83 3.55
CA ILE A 49 0.62 4.82 4.60
C ILE A 49 1.07 3.49 4.00
N GLY A 50 2.06 2.86 4.63
CA GLY A 50 2.64 1.62 4.13
C GLY A 50 3.33 1.83 2.78
N ALA A 51 4.03 2.94 2.63
CA ALA A 51 4.63 3.36 1.36
C ALA A 51 5.73 2.41 0.85
N GLY A 52 6.26 1.53 1.70
CA GLY A 52 7.43 0.72 1.37
C GLY A 52 8.61 1.60 0.93
N SER A 53 9.12 1.38 -0.28
CA SER A 53 10.15 2.24 -0.90
C SER A 53 9.60 3.51 -1.56
N ALA A 54 8.35 3.88 -1.28
CA ALA A 54 7.61 5.02 -1.82
C ALA A 54 7.50 5.07 -3.36
N PRO A 55 7.17 3.95 -4.05
CA PRO A 55 7.08 3.94 -5.50
C PRO A 55 5.96 4.83 -6.04
N HIS A 56 4.87 5.02 -5.28
CA HIS A 56 3.75 5.85 -5.70
C HIS A 56 4.14 7.32 -5.88
N PHE A 57 5.10 7.80 -5.12
CA PHE A 57 5.61 9.17 -5.23
C PHE A 57 5.98 9.56 -6.67
N ASN A 58 6.51 8.62 -7.45
CA ASN A 58 6.87 8.86 -8.86
C ASN A 58 5.66 8.97 -9.81
N PHE A 59 4.46 8.67 -9.35
CA PHE A 59 3.23 8.74 -10.14
C PHE A 59 2.35 9.92 -9.78
N MET A 60 2.70 10.65 -8.74
CA MET A 60 1.97 11.84 -8.30
C MET A 60 1.84 12.86 -9.44
N LYS A 61 0.61 13.34 -9.66
CA LYS A 61 0.27 14.32 -10.71
C LYS A 61 -0.22 15.64 -10.15
N CYS A 62 -0.04 15.86 -8.86
CA CYS A 62 -0.41 17.09 -8.17
C CYS A 62 0.79 17.66 -7.45
N SER A 63 0.79 18.96 -7.20
CA SER A 63 1.73 19.60 -6.29
C SER A 63 1.26 19.47 -4.84
N TYR A 64 2.16 19.66 -3.90
CA TYR A 64 1.87 19.62 -2.46
C TYR A 64 2.86 20.50 -1.70
N ASN A 65 2.43 20.99 -0.53
CA ASN A 65 3.32 21.70 0.38
C ASN A 65 4.08 20.73 1.29
N GLU A 66 3.38 19.72 1.83
CA GLU A 66 3.97 18.69 2.68
C GLU A 66 3.54 17.29 2.21
N TYR A 67 4.52 16.38 2.13
CA TYR A 67 4.30 14.96 1.89
C TYR A 67 4.80 14.15 3.09
N HIS A 68 3.90 13.39 3.69
CA HIS A 68 4.19 12.57 4.85
C HIS A 68 4.14 11.10 4.45
N ILE A 69 5.05 10.30 4.98
CA ILE A 69 5.06 8.84 4.87
C ILE A 69 4.96 8.28 6.28
N ALA A 70 4.00 7.39 6.51
CA ALA A 70 3.94 6.56 7.71
C ALA A 70 4.24 5.11 7.33
N GLU A 71 5.36 4.58 7.82
CA GLU A 71 5.87 3.26 7.42
C GLU A 71 6.38 2.50 8.65
N THR A 72 6.08 1.20 8.72
CA THR A 72 6.50 0.33 9.83
C THR A 72 7.93 -0.22 9.64
N SER A 73 8.35 -0.36 8.39
CA SER A 73 9.66 -0.87 7.99
C SER A 73 10.68 0.24 7.75
N ASP A 74 11.94 -0.13 7.53
CA ASP A 74 13.03 0.80 7.20
C ASP A 74 13.11 1.11 5.69
N TYR A 75 12.17 0.61 4.87
CA TYR A 75 12.23 0.74 3.41
C TYR A 75 12.14 2.19 2.92
N ALA A 76 11.41 3.04 3.62
CA ALA A 76 11.27 4.44 3.25
C ALA A 76 12.46 5.32 3.67
N GLU A 77 13.41 4.80 4.46
CA GLU A 77 14.54 5.59 4.95
C GLU A 77 15.46 6.07 3.82
N ASP A 78 15.79 5.19 2.88
CA ASP A 78 16.65 5.57 1.75
C ASP A 78 15.94 6.54 0.80
N PHE A 79 14.63 6.40 0.64
CA PHE A 79 13.83 7.36 -0.09
C PHE A 79 13.82 8.73 0.62
N HIS A 80 13.61 8.75 1.92
CA HIS A 80 13.60 9.98 2.73
C HIS A 80 14.96 10.70 2.70
N LYS A 81 16.08 9.98 2.78
CA LYS A 81 17.43 10.57 2.66
C LYS A 81 17.63 11.34 1.36
N ASN A 82 17.06 10.81 0.26
CA ASN A 82 17.14 11.44 -1.06
C ASN A 82 16.05 12.50 -1.29
N ASN A 83 15.03 12.56 -0.43
CA ASN A 83 13.90 13.49 -0.50
C ASN A 83 13.65 14.16 0.87
N PRO A 84 14.54 15.05 1.33
CA PRO A 84 14.49 15.59 2.70
C PRO A 84 13.26 16.45 3.01
N LYS A 85 12.51 16.87 1.98
CA LYS A 85 11.22 17.59 2.15
C LYS A 85 10.06 16.67 2.50
N VAL A 86 10.22 15.35 2.30
CA VAL A 86 9.23 14.34 2.70
C VAL A 86 9.40 14.06 4.18
N LYS A 87 8.33 14.10 4.94
CA LYS A 87 8.34 13.78 6.38
C LYS A 87 8.13 12.28 6.57
N LEU A 88 9.11 11.59 7.13
CA LEU A 88 9.02 10.17 7.45
C LEU A 88 8.65 9.98 8.92
N LEU A 89 7.54 9.30 9.16
CA LEU A 89 7.13 8.80 10.46
C LEU A 89 7.36 7.29 10.51
N LYS A 90 8.23 6.86 11.41
CA LYS A 90 8.32 5.44 11.80
C LYS A 90 7.07 5.10 12.60
N TYR A 91 6.18 4.31 12.01
CA TYR A 91 4.85 4.04 12.53
C TYR A 91 4.77 2.61 13.06
N ASP A 92 4.08 2.39 14.17
CA ASP A 92 3.97 1.06 14.80
C ASP A 92 2.80 0.21 14.29
N GLY A 93 2.05 0.74 13.34
CA GLY A 93 0.87 0.07 12.76
C GLY A 93 -0.41 0.20 13.59
N ARG A 94 -0.42 1.02 14.65
CA ARG A 94 -1.57 1.14 15.57
C ARG A 94 -2.22 2.51 15.57
N ASN A 95 -1.50 3.52 16.03
CA ASN A 95 -2.05 4.88 16.16
C ASN A 95 -1.20 5.88 15.41
N LEU A 96 -1.80 6.66 14.54
CA LEU A 96 -1.13 7.76 13.86
C LEU A 96 -1.12 9.01 14.74
N PRO A 97 0.04 9.59 15.08
CA PRO A 97 0.17 10.73 15.96
C PRO A 97 -0.16 12.06 15.25
N TYR A 98 -1.19 12.05 14.42
CA TYR A 98 -1.70 13.23 13.74
C TYR A 98 -3.05 13.63 14.30
N GLN A 99 -3.33 14.93 14.31
CA GLN A 99 -4.64 15.45 14.66
C GLN A 99 -5.68 15.08 13.58
N ASN A 100 -6.96 15.12 13.97
CA ASN A 100 -8.03 14.96 12.99
C ASN A 100 -8.01 16.15 12.00
N GLU A 101 -8.60 15.95 10.82
CA GLU A 101 -8.70 16.97 9.76
C GLU A 101 -7.34 17.59 9.36
N THR A 102 -6.28 16.78 9.34
CA THR A 102 -4.92 17.24 9.02
C THR A 102 -4.62 17.17 7.53
N PHE A 103 -5.07 16.11 6.84
CA PHE A 103 -4.64 15.81 5.48
C PHE A 103 -5.71 16.11 4.44
N ASP A 104 -5.29 16.65 3.31
CA ASP A 104 -6.17 16.82 2.14
C ASP A 104 -6.32 15.53 1.36
N ARG A 105 -5.30 14.68 1.40
CA ARG A 105 -5.30 13.36 0.75
C ARG A 105 -4.55 12.34 1.60
N ILE A 106 -5.13 11.14 1.70
CA ILE A 106 -4.46 9.96 2.27
C ILE A 106 -4.39 8.88 1.20
N ILE A 107 -3.24 8.23 1.06
CA ILE A 107 -2.97 7.18 0.08
C ILE A 107 -2.61 5.90 0.81
N ILE A 108 -3.28 4.80 0.45
CA ILE A 108 -3.03 3.45 0.96
C ILE A 108 -2.87 2.54 -0.25
N SER A 109 -1.64 2.16 -0.57
CA SER A 109 -1.37 1.33 -1.74
C SER A 109 -0.83 -0.03 -1.32
N HIS A 110 -1.61 -1.09 -1.55
CA HIS A 110 -1.23 -2.47 -1.21
C HIS A 110 -0.75 -2.61 0.24
N CYS A 111 -1.54 -2.08 1.19
CA CYS A 111 -1.25 -2.11 2.61
C CYS A 111 -2.47 -2.58 3.43
N LEU A 112 -3.70 -2.28 2.99
CA LEU A 112 -4.91 -2.56 3.78
C LEU A 112 -5.16 -4.06 3.97
N GLU A 113 -4.69 -4.90 3.07
CA GLU A 113 -4.75 -6.36 3.16
C GLU A 113 -3.96 -6.94 4.35
N HIS A 114 -3.01 -6.18 4.88
CA HIS A 114 -2.18 -6.57 6.03
C HIS A 114 -2.73 -6.09 7.39
N ILE A 115 -3.76 -5.25 7.39
CA ILE A 115 -4.30 -4.61 8.60
C ILE A 115 -5.29 -5.55 9.30
N LEU A 116 -5.07 -5.85 10.58
CA LEU A 116 -5.91 -6.77 11.35
C LEU A 116 -7.35 -6.26 11.55
N SER A 117 -7.53 -4.96 11.78
CA SER A 117 -8.84 -4.30 11.95
C SER A 117 -9.05 -3.26 10.85
N PRO A 118 -9.34 -3.67 9.60
CA PRO A 118 -9.37 -2.75 8.47
C PRO A 118 -10.51 -1.72 8.56
N GLU A 119 -11.64 -2.05 9.17
CA GLU A 119 -12.76 -1.14 9.34
C GLU A 119 -12.38 0.02 10.28
N GLU A 120 -11.85 -0.27 11.46
CA GLU A 120 -11.38 0.73 12.42
C GLU A 120 -10.27 1.58 11.84
N PHE A 121 -9.34 0.94 11.10
CA PHE A 121 -8.26 1.64 10.43
C PHE A 121 -8.77 2.63 9.38
N ILE A 122 -9.72 2.24 8.52
CA ILE A 122 -10.33 3.15 7.53
C ILE A 122 -11.05 4.30 8.25
N GLN A 123 -11.78 4.03 9.33
CA GLN A 123 -12.44 5.07 10.13
C GLN A 123 -11.43 6.07 10.71
N GLU A 124 -10.29 5.58 11.22
CA GLU A 124 -9.21 6.46 11.68
C GLU A 124 -8.68 7.32 10.53
N MET A 125 -8.39 6.73 9.36
CA MET A 125 -7.92 7.50 8.19
C MET A 125 -8.93 8.55 7.75
N MET A 126 -10.21 8.22 7.73
CA MET A 126 -11.27 9.17 7.42
C MET A 126 -11.32 10.33 8.44
N SER A 127 -11.06 10.07 9.71
CA SER A 127 -10.99 11.13 10.74
C SER A 127 -9.80 12.09 10.54
N LYS A 128 -8.70 11.61 9.95
CA LYS A 128 -7.49 12.42 9.66
C LYS A 128 -7.64 13.28 8.41
N LEU A 129 -8.62 12.98 7.55
CA LEU A 129 -8.92 13.77 6.37
C LEU A 129 -9.64 15.07 6.75
N LYS A 130 -9.24 16.16 6.10
CA LYS A 130 -10.00 17.43 6.11
C LYS A 130 -11.36 17.22 5.43
N LYS A 131 -12.31 18.07 5.73
CA LYS A 131 -13.61 18.07 5.03
C LYS A 131 -13.40 18.22 3.52
N GLY A 132 -13.93 17.27 2.75
CA GLY A 132 -13.72 17.21 1.30
C GLY A 132 -12.34 16.66 0.88
N GLY A 133 -11.60 16.08 1.82
CA GLY A 133 -10.36 15.33 1.54
C GLY A 133 -10.64 14.00 0.85
N VAL A 134 -9.61 13.36 0.32
CA VAL A 134 -9.69 12.14 -0.48
C VAL A 134 -8.88 11.02 0.14
N LEU A 135 -9.51 9.86 0.37
CA LEU A 135 -8.83 8.59 0.68
C LEU A 135 -8.69 7.78 -0.61
N SER A 136 -7.45 7.52 -1.05
CA SER A 136 -7.14 6.71 -2.23
C SER A 136 -6.61 5.34 -1.80
N ILE A 137 -7.31 4.26 -2.15
CA ILE A 137 -6.93 2.90 -1.76
C ILE A 137 -6.69 2.06 -3.02
N SER A 138 -5.55 1.34 -3.07
CA SER A 138 -5.30 0.29 -4.04
C SER A 138 -5.22 -1.05 -3.32
N LEU A 139 -5.95 -2.05 -3.83
CA LEU A 139 -6.04 -3.38 -3.26
C LEU A 139 -5.52 -4.43 -4.26
N PRO A 140 -4.82 -5.47 -3.82
CA PRO A 140 -4.51 -6.62 -4.66
C PRO A 140 -5.78 -7.42 -4.94
N THR A 141 -5.80 -8.15 -6.05
CA THR A 141 -6.92 -9.03 -6.42
C THR A 141 -6.92 -10.38 -5.69
N ASP A 142 -6.33 -10.45 -4.50
CA ASP A 142 -6.25 -11.66 -3.67
C ASP A 142 -7.63 -12.01 -3.06
N PRO A 143 -8.16 -13.23 -3.20
CA PRO A 143 -7.63 -14.44 -3.86
C PRO A 143 -8.11 -14.66 -5.30
N GLY A 144 -8.17 -13.64 -6.14
CA GLY A 144 -8.64 -13.74 -7.53
C GLY A 144 -7.80 -14.66 -8.42
N ILE A 145 -8.35 -15.02 -9.61
CA ILE A 145 -7.72 -15.97 -10.55
C ILE A 145 -6.34 -15.46 -11.00
N ALA A 146 -6.22 -14.19 -11.37
CA ALA A 146 -4.95 -13.60 -11.83
C ALA A 146 -3.89 -13.64 -10.73
N TRP A 147 -4.26 -13.38 -9.48
CA TRP A 147 -3.38 -13.49 -8.33
C TRP A 147 -2.91 -14.93 -8.08
N ARG A 148 -3.83 -15.91 -8.15
CA ARG A 148 -3.49 -17.34 -8.01
C ARG A 148 -2.53 -17.82 -9.09
N LEU A 149 -2.76 -17.41 -10.35
CA LEU A 149 -1.87 -17.74 -11.46
C LEU A 149 -0.50 -17.10 -11.30
N GLY A 150 -0.45 -15.82 -10.89
CA GLY A 150 0.79 -15.11 -10.60
C GLY A 150 1.62 -15.82 -9.50
N ARG A 151 0.97 -16.23 -8.41
CA ARG A 151 1.62 -16.99 -7.34
C ARG A 151 2.12 -18.35 -7.79
N LEU A 152 1.33 -19.08 -8.57
CA LEU A 152 1.76 -20.37 -9.14
C LEU A 152 3.01 -20.18 -10.01
N PHE A 153 3.03 -19.15 -10.85
CA PHE A 153 4.20 -18.83 -11.68
C PHE A 153 5.43 -18.51 -10.83
N ILE A 154 5.30 -17.64 -9.83
CA ILE A 154 6.39 -17.31 -8.89
C ILE A 154 6.89 -18.59 -8.20
N ARG A 155 5.98 -19.42 -7.70
CA ARG A 155 6.32 -20.68 -7.03
C ARG A 155 7.12 -21.63 -7.92
N LEU A 156 6.74 -21.76 -9.18
CA LEU A 156 7.37 -22.73 -10.11
C LEU A 156 8.72 -22.23 -10.63
N PHE A 157 8.85 -20.94 -10.92
CA PHE A 157 9.97 -20.40 -11.69
C PHE A 157 10.90 -19.47 -10.91
N THR A 158 10.42 -18.85 -9.84
CA THR A 158 11.15 -17.75 -9.19
C THR A 158 11.64 -18.11 -7.79
N ILE A 159 10.88 -18.87 -6.99
CA ILE A 159 11.15 -19.09 -5.57
C ILE A 159 12.54 -19.66 -5.31
N LYS A 160 12.87 -20.79 -5.93
CA LYS A 160 14.17 -21.46 -5.69
C LYS A 160 15.34 -20.65 -6.24
N LYS A 161 15.16 -20.02 -7.40
CA LYS A 161 16.25 -19.35 -8.12
C LYS A 161 16.55 -17.96 -7.56
N THR A 162 15.52 -17.22 -7.19
CA THR A 162 15.66 -15.80 -6.79
C THR A 162 15.57 -15.60 -5.29
N TYR A 163 14.64 -16.29 -4.63
CA TYR A 163 14.38 -16.08 -3.20
C TYR A 163 15.08 -17.09 -2.31
N GLN A 164 15.54 -18.23 -2.86
CA GLN A 164 16.25 -19.29 -2.13
C GLN A 164 15.43 -19.84 -0.94
N ILE A 165 14.11 -19.87 -1.04
CA ILE A 165 13.17 -20.43 -0.07
C ILE A 165 12.40 -21.61 -0.65
N SER A 166 11.81 -22.41 0.24
CA SER A 166 10.90 -23.47 -0.13
C SER A 166 9.52 -22.95 -0.53
N GLY A 167 8.76 -23.76 -1.27
CA GLY A 167 7.37 -23.45 -1.58
C GLY A 167 6.47 -23.37 -0.34
N GLU A 168 6.82 -24.08 0.74
CA GLU A 168 6.11 -24.04 2.02
C GLU A 168 6.35 -22.71 2.76
N GLU A 169 7.59 -22.25 2.84
CA GLU A 169 7.94 -20.95 3.43
C GLU A 169 7.25 -19.81 2.68
N PHE A 170 7.23 -19.85 1.35
CA PHE A 170 6.52 -18.87 0.54
C PHE A 170 5.01 -18.88 0.81
N ASN A 171 4.38 -20.05 0.90
CA ASN A 171 2.95 -20.16 1.22
C ASN A 171 2.66 -19.65 2.64
N TYR A 172 3.52 -19.99 3.60
CA TYR A 172 3.38 -19.53 4.99
C TYR A 172 3.48 -18.00 5.08
N MET A 173 4.50 -17.40 4.45
CA MET A 173 4.66 -15.96 4.40
C MET A 173 3.39 -15.26 3.90
N ASN A 174 2.91 -15.68 2.72
CA ASN A 174 1.71 -15.08 2.16
C ASN A 174 0.45 -15.28 3.02
N ALA A 175 0.32 -16.43 3.69
CA ALA A 175 -0.82 -16.69 4.57
C ALA A 175 -0.81 -15.85 5.85
N THR A 176 0.37 -15.44 6.31
CA THR A 176 0.53 -14.63 7.52
C THR A 176 0.53 -13.13 7.24
N GLU A 177 0.83 -12.72 6.03
CA GLU A 177 0.86 -11.32 5.63
C GLU A 177 -0.49 -10.82 5.10
N HIS A 178 -1.16 -11.59 4.24
CA HIS A 178 -2.46 -11.24 3.68
C HIS A 178 -3.59 -11.76 4.57
N VAL A 179 -3.97 -10.99 5.57
CA VAL A 179 -5.01 -11.36 6.53
C VAL A 179 -6.42 -11.01 6.04
N ASN A 180 -6.56 -10.13 5.06
CA ASN A 180 -7.83 -9.74 4.48
C ASN A 180 -7.89 -10.05 2.98
N SER A 181 -9.01 -10.62 2.53
CA SER A 181 -9.30 -10.76 1.10
C SER A 181 -9.84 -9.46 0.51
N ILE A 182 -9.67 -9.28 -0.81
CA ILE A 182 -10.29 -8.14 -1.52
C ILE A 182 -11.81 -8.11 -1.32
N PHE A 183 -12.48 -9.27 -1.27
CA PHE A 183 -13.93 -9.35 -1.08
C PHE A 183 -14.37 -8.78 0.25
N ASN A 184 -13.62 -9.07 1.33
CA ASN A 184 -13.90 -8.53 2.66
C ASN A 184 -13.69 -7.02 2.67
N LEU A 185 -12.56 -6.53 2.18
CA LEU A 185 -12.22 -5.11 2.18
C LEU A 185 -13.19 -4.28 1.36
N VAL A 186 -13.54 -4.75 0.16
CA VAL A 186 -14.52 -4.07 -0.71
C VAL A 186 -15.91 -4.06 -0.06
N SER A 187 -16.32 -5.16 0.62
CA SER A 187 -17.61 -5.22 1.32
C SER A 187 -17.68 -4.23 2.48
N ILE A 188 -16.59 -4.09 3.27
CA ILE A 188 -16.48 -3.10 4.35
C ILE A 188 -16.61 -1.69 3.79
N ILE A 189 -15.88 -1.36 2.72
CA ILE A 189 -15.90 -0.04 2.09
C ILE A 189 -17.30 0.27 1.54
N ARG A 190 -17.90 -0.66 0.80
CA ARG A 190 -19.23 -0.49 0.20
C ARG A 190 -20.33 -0.30 1.22
N PHE A 191 -20.25 -1.01 2.34
CA PHE A 191 -21.24 -0.92 3.41
C PHE A 191 -21.15 0.41 4.16
N ASN A 192 -19.94 0.79 4.60
CA ASN A 192 -19.75 1.96 5.47
C ASN A 192 -19.78 3.30 4.70
N TYR A 193 -19.38 3.30 3.43
CA TYR A 193 -19.20 4.53 2.63
C TYR A 193 -20.09 4.56 1.38
N LYS A 194 -21.29 4.01 1.47
CA LYS A 194 -22.26 3.96 0.37
C LYS A 194 -22.45 5.34 -0.26
N ASN A 195 -22.32 5.42 -1.60
CA ASN A 195 -22.41 6.65 -2.40
C ASN A 195 -21.28 7.68 -2.17
N GLN A 196 -20.21 7.35 -1.45
CA GLN A 196 -19.08 8.24 -1.17
C GLN A 196 -17.77 7.77 -1.81
N TYR A 197 -17.79 6.71 -2.60
CA TYR A 197 -16.60 6.13 -3.23
C TYR A 197 -16.77 5.93 -4.74
N GLU A 198 -15.65 5.77 -5.42
CA GLU A 198 -15.54 5.36 -6.82
C GLU A 198 -14.66 4.12 -6.91
N GLU A 199 -15.00 3.19 -7.80
CA GLU A 199 -14.21 1.99 -8.07
C GLU A 199 -13.61 2.05 -9.47
N HIS A 200 -12.33 1.68 -9.58
CA HIS A 200 -11.61 1.55 -10.84
C HIS A 200 -10.95 0.15 -10.89
N PHE A 201 -11.31 -0.64 -11.89
CA PHE A 201 -10.76 -1.97 -12.12
C PHE A 201 -9.73 -2.00 -13.26
#